data_7e6acb4437ab515122d550aacd358e06
#
_entry.id   7e6acb4437ab515122d550aacd358e06
#
_cell.length_a   1.000
_cell.length_b   1.000
_cell.length_c   1.000
_cell.angle_alpha   90.00
_cell.angle_beta   90.00
_cell.angle_gamma   90.00
#
_symmetry.space_group_name_H-M   'P 1'
#
loop_
_entity.id
_entity.type
_entity.pdbx_description
1 polymer ?
#
loop_
_entity_poly.entity_id
_entity_poly.type
_entity_poly.pdbx_seq_one_letter_code
_entity_poly.pdbx_strand_id
1 'polypeptide(L)'
;MITNQVMKRPMGNFLVEQRTKDSMFNATNLLKQWNEASGEKKEITKFFDNDNTKEFISALMEEEKLNTQNSAYLKARGKNGGTWMHPILFVKFAMWLNPRFEVQVIKFVYDQMLKYRNDAGDAYKELASAIGKLVDKNIMHAAMCKM
;
A
#
# COMPACT_ATOMS: atom_id res chain seq x y z
N MET A 1 8.67 25.64 -11.40
CA MET A 1 7.69 24.89 -12.21
C MET A 1 7.87 23.39 -12.00
N ILE A 2 6.78 22.71 -11.67
CA ILE A 2 6.83 21.28 -11.44
C ILE A 2 6.78 20.55 -12.78
N THR A 3 7.88 19.90 -13.12
CA THR A 3 7.89 19.06 -14.31
C THR A 3 7.45 17.65 -13.92
N ASN A 4 6.63 17.05 -14.77
CA ASN A 4 6.20 15.68 -14.55
C ASN A 4 7.36 14.74 -14.84
N GLN A 5 8.06 14.34 -13.80
CA GLN A 5 9.18 13.41 -13.89
C GLN A 5 8.85 12.10 -13.23
N VAL A 6 9.43 11.04 -13.74
CA VAL A 6 9.33 9.72 -13.14
C VAL A 6 10.66 9.44 -12.42
N MET A 7 10.55 9.22 -11.13
CA MET A 7 11.71 8.88 -10.30
C MET A 7 11.75 7.39 -10.06
N LYS A 8 12.96 6.84 -10.02
CA LYS A 8 13.14 5.43 -9.68
C LYS A 8 13.58 5.32 -8.23
N ARG A 9 12.85 4.55 -7.45
CA ARG A 9 13.14 4.36 -6.04
C ARG A 9 13.40 2.89 -5.75
N PRO A 10 14.42 2.58 -4.95
CA PRO A 10 14.69 1.19 -4.61
C PRO A 10 13.65 0.66 -3.64
N MET A 11 13.21 -0.57 -3.88
CA MET A 11 12.32 -1.31 -2.99
C MET A 11 12.81 -2.76 -2.99
N GLY A 12 13.69 -3.08 -2.04
CA GLY A 12 14.37 -4.36 -2.04
C GLY A 12 15.22 -4.51 -3.29
N ASN A 13 15.00 -5.58 -4.04
CA ASN A 13 15.72 -5.86 -5.28
C ASN A 13 15.07 -5.22 -6.51
N PHE A 14 14.03 -4.44 -6.33
CA PHE A 14 13.28 -3.85 -7.43
C PHE A 14 13.45 -2.34 -7.44
N LEU A 15 13.32 -1.77 -8.64
CA LEU A 15 13.27 -0.32 -8.80
C LEU A 15 11.85 0.06 -9.17
N VAL A 16 11.18 0.78 -8.28
CA VAL A 16 9.81 1.21 -8.53
C VAL A 16 9.79 2.64 -9.06
N GLU A 17 8.84 2.91 -9.94
CA GLU A 17 8.69 4.21 -10.58
C GLU A 17 7.62 5.02 -9.87
N GLN A 18 7.97 6.26 -9.49
CA GLN A 18 7.04 7.20 -8.86
C GLN A 18 7.01 8.50 -9.65
N ARG A 19 5.81 9.00 -9.95
CA ARG A 19 5.66 10.28 -10.63
C ARG A 19 5.73 11.44 -9.65
N THR A 20 6.40 12.51 -10.05
CA THR A 20 6.44 13.73 -9.22
C THR A 20 5.13 14.48 -9.23
N LYS A 21 4.36 14.34 -10.29
CA LYS A 21 3.10 15.06 -10.48
C LYS A 21 2.08 14.78 -9.38
N ASP A 22 1.91 13.53 -9.00
CA ASP A 22 0.90 13.10 -8.04
C ASP A 22 1.39 12.06 -7.04
N SER A 23 2.70 11.77 -7.06
CA SER A 23 3.34 10.80 -6.19
C SER A 23 2.88 9.35 -6.42
N MET A 24 2.15 9.09 -7.49
CA MET A 24 1.69 7.75 -7.80
C MET A 24 2.83 6.83 -8.24
N PHE A 25 2.69 5.55 -7.94
CA PHE A 25 3.66 4.52 -8.30
C PHE A 25 3.14 3.66 -9.43
N ASN A 26 4.05 3.20 -10.29
CA ASN A 26 3.71 2.34 -11.42
C ASN A 26 3.62 0.88 -10.99
N ALA A 27 2.40 0.39 -10.83
CA ALA A 27 2.15 -0.98 -10.41
C ALA A 27 2.46 -1.99 -11.52
N THR A 28 2.19 -1.62 -12.77
CA THR A 28 2.46 -2.51 -13.91
C THR A 28 3.95 -2.83 -14.03
N ASN A 29 4.79 -1.82 -13.81
CA ASN A 29 6.24 -2.02 -13.86
C ASN A 29 6.72 -2.96 -12.75
N LEU A 30 6.20 -2.77 -11.53
CA LEU A 30 6.55 -3.66 -10.42
C LEU A 30 6.08 -5.08 -10.69
N LEU A 31 4.86 -5.23 -11.19
CA LEU A 31 4.32 -6.55 -11.52
C LEU A 31 5.20 -7.28 -12.54
N LYS A 32 5.65 -6.56 -13.55
CA LYS A 32 6.52 -7.12 -14.57
C LYS A 32 7.84 -7.62 -13.97
N GLN A 33 8.47 -6.79 -13.15
CA GLN A 33 9.71 -7.16 -12.48
C GLN A 33 9.52 -8.37 -11.57
N TRP A 34 8.40 -8.40 -10.84
CA TRP A 34 8.10 -9.53 -9.96
C TRP A 34 7.92 -10.83 -10.74
N ASN A 35 7.14 -10.78 -11.82
CA ASN A 35 6.91 -11.97 -12.63
C ASN A 35 8.20 -12.50 -13.26
N GLU A 36 9.08 -11.60 -13.71
CA GLU A 36 10.38 -12.00 -14.26
C GLU A 36 11.27 -12.62 -13.20
N ALA A 37 11.28 -12.06 -11.99
CA ALA A 37 12.16 -12.54 -10.92
C ALA A 37 11.65 -13.84 -10.29
N SER A 38 10.34 -13.99 -10.13
CA SER A 38 9.74 -15.12 -9.42
C SER A 38 9.35 -16.27 -10.33
N GLY A 39 9.25 -16.02 -11.63
CA GLY A 39 8.72 -17.01 -12.58
C GLY A 39 7.21 -17.15 -12.54
N GLU A 40 6.53 -16.31 -11.76
CA GLU A 40 5.08 -16.31 -11.70
C GLU A 40 4.48 -15.54 -12.87
N LYS A 41 3.17 -15.70 -13.05
CA LYS A 41 2.42 -14.99 -14.09
C LYS A 41 1.20 -14.32 -13.47
N LYS A 42 1.43 -13.52 -12.46
CA LYS A 42 0.34 -12.80 -11.80
C LYS A 42 -0.18 -11.70 -12.70
N GLU A 43 -1.47 -11.46 -12.63
CA GLU A 43 -2.16 -10.45 -13.42
C GLU A 43 -2.77 -9.40 -12.50
N ILE A 44 -2.67 -8.13 -12.90
CA ILE A 44 -3.16 -7.02 -12.08
C ILE A 44 -4.69 -7.08 -11.94
N THR A 45 -5.38 -7.66 -12.92
CA THR A 45 -6.83 -7.82 -12.85
C THR A 45 -7.24 -8.68 -11.66
N LYS A 46 -6.42 -9.66 -11.29
CA LYS A 46 -6.70 -10.52 -10.14
C LYS A 46 -6.63 -9.73 -8.83
N PHE A 47 -5.72 -8.77 -8.76
CA PHE A 47 -5.65 -7.88 -7.61
C PHE A 47 -6.93 -7.05 -7.48
N PHE A 48 -7.36 -6.43 -8.57
CA PHE A 48 -8.56 -5.59 -8.56
C PHE A 48 -9.85 -6.37 -8.40
N ASP A 49 -9.90 -7.62 -8.85
CA ASP A 49 -11.09 -8.46 -8.72
C ASP A 49 -11.31 -8.98 -7.30
N ASN A 50 -10.28 -8.92 -6.47
CA ASN A 50 -10.35 -9.38 -5.09
C ASN A 50 -11.27 -8.45 -4.29
N ASP A 51 -12.23 -9.03 -3.57
CA ASP A 51 -13.18 -8.26 -2.76
C ASP A 51 -12.48 -7.44 -1.68
N ASN A 52 -11.44 -7.99 -1.08
CA ASN A 52 -10.65 -7.28 -0.08
C ASN A 52 -10.00 -6.03 -0.68
N THR A 53 -9.53 -6.12 -1.93
CA THR A 53 -8.96 -4.97 -2.62
C THR A 53 -10.01 -3.89 -2.87
N LYS A 54 -11.20 -4.29 -3.29
CA LYS A 54 -12.29 -3.35 -3.54
C LYS A 54 -12.69 -2.62 -2.27
N GLU A 55 -12.80 -3.34 -1.17
CA GLU A 55 -13.09 -2.74 0.13
C GLU A 55 -11.97 -1.82 0.58
N PHE A 56 -10.74 -2.21 0.35
CA PHE A 56 -9.58 -1.39 0.68
C PHE A 56 -9.58 -0.09 -0.09
N ILE A 57 -9.86 -0.13 -1.40
CA ILE A 57 -9.92 1.07 -2.23
C ILE A 57 -11.02 2.01 -1.73
N SER A 58 -12.17 1.46 -1.41
CA SER A 58 -13.28 2.25 -0.86
C SER A 58 -12.88 2.94 0.45
N ALA A 59 -12.26 2.20 1.35
CA ALA A 59 -11.78 2.74 2.62
C ALA A 59 -10.69 3.80 2.42
N LEU A 60 -9.79 3.56 1.48
CA LEU A 60 -8.72 4.50 1.16
C LEU A 60 -9.28 5.82 0.65
N MET A 61 -10.26 5.75 -0.25
CA MET A 61 -10.89 6.94 -0.78
C MET A 61 -11.56 7.75 0.32
N GLU A 62 -12.20 7.06 1.26
CA GLU A 62 -12.86 7.70 2.39
C GLU A 62 -11.86 8.34 3.36
N GLU A 63 -10.84 7.59 3.75
CA GLU A 63 -9.82 8.04 4.70
C GLU A 63 -8.99 9.21 4.16
N GLU A 64 -8.62 9.16 2.88
CA GLU A 64 -7.80 10.19 2.25
C GLU A 64 -8.63 11.25 1.56
N LYS A 65 -9.96 11.19 1.70
CA LYS A 65 -10.90 12.15 1.12
C LYS A 65 -10.70 12.31 -0.39
N LEU A 66 -10.52 11.19 -1.08
CA LEU A 66 -10.36 11.19 -2.53
C LEU A 66 -11.72 11.30 -3.20
N ASN A 67 -11.79 12.08 -4.27
CA ASN A 67 -13.06 12.40 -4.91
C ASN A 67 -13.53 11.34 -5.90
N THR A 68 -12.61 10.63 -6.53
CA THR A 68 -12.92 9.65 -7.57
C THR A 68 -11.97 8.46 -7.48
N GLN A 69 -12.35 7.34 -8.09
CA GLN A 69 -11.45 6.19 -8.17
C GLN A 69 -10.13 6.54 -8.87
N ASN A 70 -10.17 7.51 -9.80
CA ASN A 70 -8.96 7.96 -10.49
C ASN A 70 -7.94 8.60 -9.54
N SER A 71 -8.36 8.97 -8.33
CA SER A 71 -7.43 9.47 -7.30
C SER A 71 -6.73 8.33 -6.57
N ALA A 72 -7.33 7.13 -6.53
CA ALA A 72 -6.71 5.96 -5.94
C ALA A 72 -5.80 5.25 -6.93
N TYR A 73 -6.22 5.17 -8.19
CA TYR A 73 -5.41 4.60 -9.26
C TYR A 73 -5.91 5.12 -10.59
N LEU A 74 -5.03 5.04 -11.61
CA LEU A 74 -5.43 5.37 -12.96
C LEU A 74 -4.64 4.53 -13.95
N LYS A 75 -5.26 4.29 -15.10
CA LYS A 75 -4.64 3.55 -16.20
C LYS A 75 -4.20 4.53 -17.25
N ALA A 76 -2.95 4.44 -17.66
CA ALA A 76 -2.37 5.31 -18.66
C ALA A 76 -1.83 4.50 -19.82
N ARG A 77 -1.85 5.09 -21.01
CA ARG A 77 -1.30 4.47 -22.23
C ARG A 77 -0.03 5.21 -22.63
N GLY A 78 0.77 4.58 -23.48
CA GLY A 78 1.94 5.19 -24.05
C GLY A 78 3.24 4.84 -23.35
N LYS A 79 4.24 5.71 -23.53
CA LYS A 79 5.60 5.48 -23.09
C LYS A 79 5.72 5.24 -21.58
N ASN A 80 4.99 6.01 -20.79
CA ASN A 80 4.94 5.85 -19.34
C ASN A 80 3.59 5.24 -18.93
N GLY A 81 3.11 4.30 -19.76
CA GLY A 81 1.83 3.67 -19.53
C GLY A 81 1.84 2.64 -18.40
N GLY A 82 0.66 2.14 -18.12
CA GLY A 82 0.43 1.15 -17.08
C GLY A 82 -0.58 1.64 -16.08
N THR A 83 -0.69 0.91 -14.98
CA THR A 83 -1.57 1.30 -13.87
C THR A 83 -0.75 2.00 -12.81
N TRP A 84 -1.11 3.24 -12.53
CA TRP A 84 -0.47 4.07 -11.51
C TRP A 84 -1.35 4.08 -10.29
N MET A 85 -0.77 3.87 -9.12
CA MET A 85 -1.51 3.74 -7.87
C MET A 85 -1.10 4.79 -6.84
N HIS A 86 -2.07 5.25 -6.06
CA HIS A 86 -1.82 6.03 -4.86
C HIS A 86 -0.80 5.27 -4.00
N PRO A 87 0.13 5.97 -3.32
CA PRO A 87 1.18 5.31 -2.56
C PRO A 87 0.68 4.24 -1.58
N ILE A 88 -0.41 4.49 -0.89
CA ILE A 88 -0.97 3.53 0.08
C ILE A 88 -1.50 2.29 -0.64
N LEU A 89 -2.21 2.48 -1.75
CA LEU A 89 -2.70 1.35 -2.53
C LEU A 89 -1.53 0.55 -3.13
N PHE A 90 -0.47 1.25 -3.53
CA PHE A 90 0.71 0.59 -4.07
C PHE A 90 1.37 -0.34 -3.04
N VAL A 91 1.44 0.09 -1.78
CA VAL A 91 1.97 -0.77 -0.71
C VAL A 91 1.10 -2.01 -0.55
N LYS A 92 -0.22 -1.84 -0.58
CA LYS A 92 -1.16 -2.97 -0.53
C LYS A 92 -0.93 -3.93 -1.70
N PHE A 93 -0.74 -3.39 -2.89
CA PHE A 93 -0.45 -4.17 -4.10
C PHE A 93 0.85 -4.95 -3.95
N ALA A 94 1.90 -4.31 -3.45
CA ALA A 94 3.19 -4.96 -3.26
C ALA A 94 3.10 -6.11 -2.24
N MET A 95 2.30 -5.93 -1.19
CA MET A 95 2.07 -6.99 -0.21
C MET A 95 1.31 -8.17 -0.81
N TRP A 96 0.36 -7.86 -1.71
CA TRP A 96 -0.37 -8.91 -2.44
C TRP A 96 0.57 -9.70 -3.35
N LEU A 97 1.51 -9.01 -4.00
CA LEU A 97 2.48 -9.67 -4.87
C LEU A 97 3.42 -10.58 -4.09
N ASN A 98 3.92 -10.10 -2.96
CA ASN A 98 5.02 -10.75 -2.26
C ASN A 98 4.70 -10.89 -0.76
N PRO A 99 4.34 -12.11 -0.31
CA PRO A 99 4.03 -12.34 1.11
C PRO A 99 5.20 -12.01 2.05
N ARG A 100 6.43 -12.15 1.59
CA ARG A 100 7.60 -11.79 2.40
C ARG A 100 7.65 -10.29 2.64
N PHE A 101 7.30 -9.51 1.63
CA PHE A 101 7.21 -8.06 1.77
C PHE A 101 6.10 -7.69 2.77
N GLU A 102 4.97 -8.39 2.71
CA GLU A 102 3.89 -8.20 3.68
C GLU A 102 4.37 -8.43 5.10
N VAL A 103 5.11 -9.51 5.33
CA VAL A 103 5.68 -9.79 6.66
C VAL A 103 6.63 -8.67 7.08
N GLN A 104 7.44 -8.18 6.16
CA GLN A 104 8.38 -7.09 6.47
C GLN A 104 7.67 -5.80 6.84
N VAL A 105 6.58 -5.48 6.15
CA VAL A 105 5.79 -4.28 6.45
C VAL A 105 5.16 -4.39 7.84
N ILE A 106 4.54 -5.54 8.12
CA ILE A 106 3.91 -5.77 9.42
C ILE A 106 4.95 -5.73 10.53
N LYS A 107 6.10 -6.36 10.30
CA LYS A 107 7.18 -6.35 11.27
C LYS A 107 7.71 -4.95 11.53
N PHE A 108 7.84 -4.14 10.47
CA PHE A 108 8.25 -2.75 10.62
C PHE A 108 7.29 -1.99 11.53
N VAL A 109 5.99 -2.13 11.31
CA VAL A 109 4.97 -1.48 12.14
C VAL A 109 5.09 -1.94 13.60
N TYR A 110 5.24 -3.24 13.81
CA TYR A 110 5.40 -3.80 15.15
C TYR A 110 6.63 -3.22 15.85
N ASP A 111 7.76 -3.17 15.13
CA ASP A 111 9.00 -2.62 15.68
C ASP A 111 8.85 -1.15 16.04
N GLN A 112 8.12 -0.37 15.24
CA GLN A 112 7.83 1.02 15.55
C GLN A 112 6.99 1.16 16.81
N MET A 113 6.03 0.29 17.00
CA MET A 113 5.23 0.29 18.22
C MET A 113 6.08 0.03 19.46
N LEU A 114 7.02 -0.92 19.37
CA LEU A 114 7.93 -1.21 20.47
C LEU A 114 8.84 -0.02 20.75
N LYS A 115 9.35 0.62 19.70
CA LYS A 115 10.21 1.78 19.83
C LYS A 115 9.49 2.93 20.55
N TYR A 116 8.28 3.23 20.11
CA TYR A 116 7.51 4.31 20.72
C TYR A 116 7.17 4.01 22.19
N ARG A 117 6.92 2.76 22.50
CA ARG A 117 6.67 2.33 23.87
C ARG A 117 7.88 2.64 24.78
N ASN A 118 9.09 2.43 24.25
CA ASN A 118 10.31 2.58 25.01
C ASN A 118 10.80 4.03 25.05
N ASP A 119 10.63 4.77 23.95
CA ASP A 119 11.21 6.10 23.79
C ASP A 119 10.27 7.22 24.22
N ALA A 120 8.97 7.09 23.91
CA ALA A 120 7.99 8.14 24.18
C ALA A 120 6.62 7.54 24.34
N GLY A 121 6.15 7.45 25.59
CA GLY A 121 4.86 6.84 25.90
C GLY A 121 3.70 7.47 25.15
N ASP A 122 3.73 8.80 24.95
CA ASP A 122 2.63 9.49 24.26
C ASP A 122 2.55 9.10 22.80
N ALA A 123 3.69 9.00 22.11
CA ALA A 123 3.72 8.57 20.71
C ALA A 123 3.20 7.14 20.57
N TYR A 124 3.61 6.27 21.48
CA TYR A 124 3.10 4.89 21.49
C TYR A 124 1.58 4.86 21.69
N LYS A 125 1.09 5.67 22.62
CA LYS A 125 -0.35 5.75 22.90
C LYS A 125 -1.12 6.24 21.68
N GLU A 126 -0.59 7.22 20.98
CA GLU A 126 -1.24 7.71 19.76
C GLU A 126 -1.31 6.64 18.68
N LEU A 127 -0.21 5.94 18.45
CA LEU A 127 -0.18 4.87 17.46
C LEU A 127 -1.11 3.73 17.85
N ALA A 128 -1.06 3.28 19.08
CA ALA A 128 -1.91 2.21 19.58
C ALA A 128 -3.39 2.61 19.53
N SER A 129 -3.70 3.86 19.85
CA SER A 129 -5.07 4.37 19.79
C SER A 129 -5.58 4.38 18.36
N ALA A 130 -4.77 4.83 17.40
CA ALA A 130 -5.16 4.83 15.99
C ALA A 130 -5.44 3.43 15.48
N ILE A 131 -4.57 2.48 15.82
CA ILE A 131 -4.76 1.07 15.45
C ILE A 131 -6.01 0.51 16.12
N GLY A 132 -6.22 0.83 17.40
CA GLY A 132 -7.38 0.38 18.13
C GLY A 132 -8.69 0.88 17.54
N LYS A 133 -8.73 2.15 17.12
CA LYS A 133 -9.92 2.71 16.48
C LYS A 133 -10.25 2.00 15.17
N LEU A 134 -9.23 1.63 14.41
CA LEU A 134 -9.44 0.89 13.17
C LEU A 134 -9.95 -0.52 13.43
N VAL A 135 -9.42 -1.17 14.46
CA VAL A 135 -9.83 -2.53 14.83
C VAL A 135 -11.22 -2.54 15.44
N ASP A 136 -11.55 -1.56 16.28
CA ASP A 136 -12.85 -1.49 16.96
C ASP A 136 -14.03 -1.37 16.00
N LYS A 137 -13.80 -0.83 14.81
CA LYS A 137 -14.84 -0.73 13.79
C LYS A 137 -15.04 -2.03 13.02
N ASN A 138 -14.29 -3.07 13.34
CA ASN A 138 -14.27 -4.31 12.59
C ASN A 138 -14.53 -5.50 13.49
N ILE A 139 -14.66 -6.66 12.85
CA ILE A 139 -14.90 -7.94 13.50
C ILE A 139 -13.82 -8.28 14.53
N MET A 140 -12.63 -7.75 14.37
CA MET A 140 -11.50 -8.05 15.25
C MET A 140 -11.71 -7.57 16.68
N HIS A 141 -12.58 -6.58 16.89
CA HIS A 141 -12.93 -6.16 18.23
C HIS A 141 -13.52 -7.34 19.06
N ALA A 142 -14.43 -8.09 18.45
CA ALA A 142 -15.03 -9.25 19.10
C ALA A 142 -13.98 -10.34 19.44
N ALA A 143 -13.02 -10.54 18.54
CA ALA A 143 -11.96 -11.50 18.78
C ALA A 143 -11.04 -11.07 19.92
N MET A 144 -10.73 -9.79 20.02
CA MET A 144 -9.92 -9.25 21.09
C MET A 144 -10.61 -9.34 22.45
N CYS A 145 -11.90 -9.16 22.49
CA CYS A 145 -12.67 -9.26 23.73
C CYS A 145 -12.70 -10.67 24.30
N LYS A 146 -12.38 -11.67 23.53
CA LYS A 146 -12.33 -13.07 23.97
C LYS A 146 -11.00 -13.47 24.59
N MET A 147 -10.03 -12.60 24.50
CA MET A 147 -8.73 -12.83 25.09
C MET A 147 -8.69 -12.37 26.53
#